data_f9a957c1113f2e0428c691ebc6c653ad
#
_entry.id   f9a957c1113f2e0428c691ebc6c653ad
#
_cell.length_a   1.000
_cell.length_b   1.000
_cell.length_c   1.000
_cell.angle_alpha   90.00
_cell.angle_beta   90.00
_cell.angle_gamma   90.00
#
_symmetry.space_group_name_H-M   'P 1'
#
loop_
_entity.id
_entity.type
_entity.pdbx_description
1 polymer ?
#
loop_
_entity_poly.entity_id
_entity_poly.type
_entity_poly.pdbx_seq_one_letter_code
_entity_poly.pdbx_strand_id
1 'polypeptide(L)'
;MSRVQLALNVSNLEASIEFYSKMFGTTPHKLRPGYANFSISEPPLKLVLIETPDDVRGNGAAGALNHLGVEVDSIDDVNAAAIRLTEQGMSTLEERGTDCCYAIQDKVLVFFKDCATWEFYTVTDDNPIGTSTLTSLKLAESGGACCAPGQC
;
A
#
# COMPACT_ATOMS: atom_id res chain seq x y z
N MET A 1 13.32 4.25 10.92
CA MET A 1 13.74 4.94 9.67
C MET A 1 12.59 4.82 8.67
N SER A 2 12.06 5.95 8.22
CA SER A 2 11.00 5.97 7.20
C SER A 2 11.49 5.42 5.86
N ARG A 3 10.59 4.79 5.10
CA ARG A 3 10.90 4.25 3.78
C ARG A 3 9.73 4.45 2.82
N VAL A 4 10.03 4.54 1.53
CA VAL A 4 8.99 4.62 0.49
C VAL A 4 8.31 3.27 0.36
N GLN A 5 6.98 3.28 0.21
CA GLN A 5 6.21 2.12 -0.24
C GLN A 5 5.83 2.29 -1.71
N LEU A 6 6.05 1.24 -2.47
CA LEU A 6 5.57 1.08 -3.84
C LEU A 6 4.70 -0.17 -3.90
N ALA A 7 3.42 0.00 -4.23
CA ALA A 7 2.50 -1.11 -4.42
C ALA A 7 2.18 -1.28 -5.91
N LEU A 8 2.38 -2.51 -6.40
CA LEU A 8 2.20 -2.87 -7.79
C LEU A 8 1.12 -3.95 -7.94
N ASN A 9 0.29 -3.77 -8.95
CA ASN A 9 -0.60 -4.82 -9.44
C ASN A 9 0.18 -5.73 -10.40
N VAL A 10 0.13 -7.03 -10.18
CA VAL A 10 0.83 -8.02 -11.00
C VAL A 10 -0.15 -9.07 -11.54
N SER A 11 0.11 -9.58 -12.72
CA SER A 11 -0.73 -10.62 -13.34
C SER A 11 -0.41 -12.03 -12.83
N ASN A 12 0.81 -12.24 -12.35
CA ASN A 12 1.30 -13.50 -11.82
C ASN A 12 2.22 -13.24 -10.65
N LEU A 13 1.74 -13.57 -9.45
CA LEU A 13 2.47 -13.28 -8.21
C LEU A 13 3.77 -14.07 -8.12
N GLU A 14 3.76 -15.36 -8.48
CA GLU A 14 4.92 -16.25 -8.36
C GLU A 14 6.08 -15.77 -9.27
N ALA A 15 5.78 -15.48 -10.53
CA ALA A 15 6.76 -14.94 -11.49
C ALA A 15 7.31 -13.58 -11.04
N SER A 16 6.45 -12.74 -10.46
CA SER A 16 6.86 -11.43 -9.93
C SER A 16 7.75 -11.57 -8.70
N ILE A 17 7.44 -12.50 -7.80
CA ILE A 17 8.29 -12.81 -6.64
C ILE A 17 9.67 -13.27 -7.12
N GLU A 18 9.75 -14.18 -8.08
CA GLU A 18 11.02 -14.65 -8.62
C GLU A 18 11.85 -13.49 -9.22
N PHE A 19 11.20 -12.63 -10.01
CA PHE A 19 11.85 -11.48 -10.63
C PHE A 19 12.41 -10.50 -9.58
N TYR A 20 11.59 -10.05 -8.65
CA TYR A 20 12.00 -9.06 -7.65
C TYR A 20 12.96 -9.63 -6.60
N SER A 21 12.87 -10.93 -6.29
CA SER A 21 13.85 -11.60 -5.44
C SER A 21 15.24 -11.60 -6.06
N LYS A 22 15.33 -11.84 -7.36
CA LYS A 22 16.62 -11.75 -8.11
C LYS A 22 17.10 -10.32 -8.20
N MET A 23 16.20 -9.37 -8.53
CA MET A 23 16.54 -7.96 -8.71
C MET A 23 17.11 -7.32 -7.44
N PHE A 24 16.52 -7.60 -6.29
CA PHE A 24 16.90 -7.00 -5.00
C PHE A 24 17.75 -7.92 -4.11
N GLY A 25 18.05 -9.14 -4.56
CA GLY A 25 18.85 -10.09 -3.80
C GLY A 25 18.22 -10.51 -2.46
N THR A 26 16.89 -10.52 -2.34
CA THR A 26 16.18 -10.81 -1.11
C THR A 26 14.92 -11.64 -1.37
N THR A 27 14.35 -12.20 -0.32
CA THR A 27 13.08 -12.95 -0.40
C THR A 27 11.92 -12.12 0.19
N PRO A 28 10.66 -12.47 -0.12
CA PRO A 28 9.52 -11.79 0.50
C PRO A 28 9.58 -11.84 2.03
N HIS A 29 9.32 -10.70 2.67
CA HIS A 29 9.14 -10.60 4.11
C HIS A 29 7.79 -11.17 4.55
N LYS A 30 6.75 -10.96 3.76
CA LYS A 30 5.40 -11.52 3.99
C LYS A 30 4.85 -12.10 2.69
N LEU A 31 4.20 -13.27 2.78
CA LEU A 31 3.54 -13.96 1.68
C LEU A 31 2.13 -14.41 2.12
N ARG A 32 1.13 -14.10 1.30
CA ARG A 32 -0.28 -14.50 1.47
C ARG A 32 -0.88 -14.83 0.11
N PRO A 33 -2.02 -15.50 0.05
CA PRO A 33 -2.71 -15.71 -1.23
C PRO A 33 -2.95 -14.40 -1.97
N GLY A 34 -2.43 -14.29 -3.20
CA GLY A 34 -2.54 -13.09 -4.03
C GLY A 34 -1.72 -11.87 -3.57
N TYR A 35 -0.83 -12.04 -2.58
CA TYR A 35 -0.09 -10.92 -1.97
C TYR A 35 1.32 -11.31 -1.56
N ALA A 36 2.28 -10.43 -1.82
CA ALA A 36 3.62 -10.50 -1.25
C ALA A 36 4.14 -9.11 -0.91
N ASN A 37 5.01 -8.99 0.10
CA ASN A 37 5.81 -7.79 0.26
C ASN A 37 7.28 -8.10 0.53
N PHE A 38 8.13 -7.15 0.16
CA PHE A 38 9.56 -7.16 0.40
C PHE A 38 9.95 -5.99 1.29
N SER A 39 10.80 -6.25 2.24
CA SER A 39 11.48 -5.23 3.04
C SER A 39 12.90 -5.06 2.51
N ILE A 40 13.10 -4.06 1.67
CA ILE A 40 14.39 -3.77 1.03
C ILE A 40 15.08 -2.69 1.84
N SER A 41 16.36 -2.90 2.17
CA SER A 41 17.13 -1.96 2.99
C SER A 41 17.95 -0.96 2.15
N GLU A 42 18.34 -1.37 0.95
CA GLU A 42 19.17 -0.55 0.04
C GLU A 42 18.63 -0.63 -1.40
N PRO A 43 17.98 0.44 -1.91
CA PRO A 43 17.51 1.63 -1.17
C PRO A 43 16.38 1.28 -0.19
N PRO A 44 16.10 2.09 0.84
CA PRO A 44 14.99 1.84 1.77
C PRO A 44 13.64 1.85 1.05
N LEU A 45 13.08 0.66 0.82
CA LEU A 45 11.86 0.47 0.05
C LEU A 45 11.01 -0.68 0.63
N LYS A 46 9.72 -0.43 0.80
CA LYS A 46 8.72 -1.49 0.96
C LYS A 46 8.06 -1.73 -0.40
N LEU A 47 8.35 -2.85 -1.04
CA LEU A 47 7.70 -3.26 -2.27
C LEU A 47 6.54 -4.20 -1.95
N VAL A 48 5.36 -3.87 -2.43
CA VAL A 48 4.14 -4.67 -2.29
C VAL A 48 3.72 -5.18 -3.67
N LEU A 49 3.39 -6.47 -3.76
CA LEU A 49 2.88 -7.11 -4.97
C LEU A 49 1.46 -7.64 -4.69
N ILE A 50 0.51 -7.24 -5.52
CA ILE A 50 -0.91 -7.61 -5.42
C ILE A 50 -1.29 -8.29 -6.74
N GLU A 51 -1.63 -9.58 -6.69
CA GLU A 51 -2.11 -10.28 -7.88
C GLU A 51 -3.50 -9.75 -8.26
N THR A 52 -3.60 -9.21 -9.46
CA THR A 52 -4.79 -8.54 -9.95
C THR A 52 -5.14 -9.07 -11.33
N PRO A 53 -6.38 -9.52 -11.57
CA PRO A 53 -6.82 -9.99 -12.88
C PRO A 53 -6.62 -8.94 -13.98
N ASP A 54 -6.36 -9.38 -15.21
CA ASP A 54 -6.00 -8.50 -16.32
C ASP A 54 -7.12 -7.52 -16.69
N ASP A 55 -8.36 -7.93 -16.57
CA ASP A 55 -9.55 -7.10 -16.83
C ASP A 55 -9.73 -5.96 -15.82
N VAL A 56 -9.18 -6.12 -14.61
CA VAL A 56 -9.24 -5.13 -13.53
C VAL A 56 -7.97 -4.29 -13.50
N ARG A 57 -6.82 -4.91 -13.74
CA ARG A 57 -5.50 -4.27 -13.64
C ARG A 57 -5.27 -3.18 -14.69
N GLY A 58 -5.86 -3.30 -15.89
CA GLY A 58 -5.54 -2.43 -17.01
C GLY A 58 -4.17 -2.74 -17.64
N ASN A 59 -3.69 -1.86 -18.52
CA ASN A 59 -2.49 -2.09 -19.32
C ASN A 59 -1.34 -1.14 -18.99
N GLY A 60 -0.11 -1.64 -19.17
CA GLY A 60 1.11 -0.86 -19.03
C GLY A 60 1.39 -0.39 -17.61
N ALA A 61 2.16 0.67 -17.49
CA ALA A 61 2.60 1.21 -16.21
C ALA A 61 1.43 1.76 -15.36
N ALA A 62 0.43 2.36 -16.00
CA ALA A 62 -0.75 2.88 -15.30
C ALA A 62 -1.57 1.77 -14.62
N GLY A 63 -1.68 0.61 -15.26
CA GLY A 63 -2.33 -0.56 -14.65
C GLY A 63 -1.48 -1.25 -13.58
N ALA A 64 -0.17 -1.14 -13.67
CA ALA A 64 0.76 -1.76 -12.72
C ALA A 64 0.85 -1.00 -11.39
N LEU A 65 0.71 0.34 -11.40
CA LEU A 65 0.76 1.13 -10.18
C LEU A 65 -0.55 0.99 -9.40
N ASN A 66 -0.47 0.51 -8.15
CA ASN A 66 -1.61 0.47 -7.24
C ASN A 66 -1.68 1.76 -6.40
N HIS A 67 -0.68 1.99 -5.57
CA HIS A 67 -0.55 3.22 -4.78
C HIS A 67 0.91 3.46 -4.36
N LEU A 68 1.16 4.63 -3.84
CA LEU A 68 2.44 5.04 -3.29
C LEU A 68 2.27 5.43 -1.82
N GLY A 69 3.32 5.27 -1.03
CA GLY A 69 3.27 5.65 0.36
C GLY A 69 4.64 5.90 0.98
N VAL A 70 4.58 6.45 2.19
CA VAL A 70 5.73 6.57 3.09
C VAL A 70 5.37 5.85 4.38
N GLU A 71 6.07 4.77 4.67
CA GLU A 71 5.98 4.11 5.96
C GLU A 71 6.82 4.88 6.97
N VAL A 72 6.21 5.30 8.07
CA VAL A 72 6.86 6.05 9.14
C VAL A 72 6.90 5.21 10.43
N ASP A 73 7.72 5.64 11.38
CA ASP A 73 8.06 4.81 12.54
C ASP A 73 6.97 4.81 13.63
N SER A 74 6.10 5.83 13.66
CA SER A 74 5.14 5.99 14.75
C SER A 74 3.82 6.66 14.33
N ILE A 75 2.79 6.51 15.18
CA ILE A 75 1.53 7.23 15.06
C ILE A 75 1.75 8.76 15.14
N ASP A 76 2.72 9.20 15.95
CA ASP A 76 3.05 10.63 16.07
C ASP A 76 3.59 11.19 14.75
N ASP A 77 4.35 10.40 13.99
CA ASP A 77 4.82 10.79 12.66
C ASP A 77 3.67 10.88 11.64
N VAL A 78 2.68 9.99 11.72
CA VAL A 78 1.43 10.08 10.91
C VAL A 78 0.67 11.35 11.26
N ASN A 79 0.51 11.66 12.57
CA ASN A 79 -0.16 12.86 13.04
C ASN A 79 0.57 14.12 12.57
N ALA A 80 1.88 14.15 12.68
CA ALA A 80 2.70 15.28 12.22
C ALA A 80 2.57 15.48 10.70
N ALA A 81 2.54 14.39 9.91
CA ALA A 81 2.27 14.46 8.48
C ALA A 81 0.88 15.02 8.19
N ALA A 82 -0.18 14.55 8.89
CA ALA A 82 -1.54 15.03 8.71
C ALA A 82 -1.66 16.55 8.98
N ILE A 83 -1.09 17.03 10.09
CA ILE A 83 -1.07 18.45 10.43
C ILE A 83 -0.36 19.26 9.34
N ARG A 84 0.87 18.88 8.99
CA ARG A 84 1.67 19.57 7.99
C ARG A 84 0.97 19.66 6.64
N LEU A 85 0.38 18.58 6.17
CA LEU A 85 -0.30 18.51 4.87
C LEU A 85 -1.56 19.38 4.86
N THR A 86 -2.34 19.34 5.94
CA THR A 86 -3.55 20.18 6.10
C THR A 86 -3.19 21.67 6.16
N GLU A 87 -2.14 22.04 6.88
CA GLU A 87 -1.65 23.43 6.94
C GLU A 87 -1.19 23.95 5.57
N GLN A 88 -0.70 23.07 4.69
CA GLN A 88 -0.37 23.39 3.31
C GLN A 88 -1.58 23.41 2.37
N GLY A 89 -2.80 23.23 2.88
CA GLY A 89 -4.03 23.25 2.10
C GLY A 89 -4.22 22.04 1.18
N MET A 90 -3.54 20.94 1.46
CA MET A 90 -3.70 19.70 0.68
C MET A 90 -4.98 18.95 1.11
N SER A 91 -5.60 18.26 0.16
CA SER A 91 -6.76 17.40 0.44
C SER A 91 -6.28 16.12 1.13
N THR A 92 -6.74 15.88 2.35
CA THR A 92 -6.31 14.75 3.16
C THR A 92 -7.50 13.98 3.75
N LEU A 93 -7.29 12.68 4.03
CA LEU A 93 -8.22 11.83 4.77
C LEU A 93 -7.42 11.01 5.79
N GLU A 94 -7.81 11.10 7.05
CA GLU A 94 -7.20 10.28 8.11
C GLU A 94 -8.00 8.99 8.32
N GLU A 95 -7.29 7.87 8.45
CA GLU A 95 -7.85 6.56 8.78
C GLU A 95 -7.09 5.98 9.98
N ARG A 96 -7.83 5.42 10.94
CA ARG A 96 -7.28 4.84 12.17
C ARG A 96 -7.69 3.40 12.33
N GLY A 97 -6.74 2.54 12.74
CA GLY A 97 -7.01 1.13 12.94
C GLY A 97 -7.51 0.43 11.68
N THR A 98 -7.09 0.88 10.50
CA THR A 98 -7.58 0.35 9.23
C THR A 98 -6.92 -0.98 8.91
N ASP A 99 -7.73 -2.01 8.63
CA ASP A 99 -7.25 -3.28 8.12
C ASP A 99 -6.90 -3.15 6.64
N CYS A 100 -5.61 -3.12 6.35
CA CYS A 100 -5.09 -2.96 5.00
C CYS A 100 -3.84 -3.80 4.80
N CYS A 101 -3.77 -4.51 3.65
CA CYS A 101 -2.56 -5.23 3.25
C CYS A 101 -2.07 -6.25 4.29
N TYR A 102 -3.01 -6.94 4.95
CA TYR A 102 -2.76 -7.92 6.02
C TYR A 102 -2.09 -7.33 7.27
N ALA A 103 -2.39 -6.07 7.57
CA ALA A 103 -1.90 -5.36 8.75
C ALA A 103 -2.95 -4.35 9.22
N ILE A 104 -2.95 -4.02 10.51
CA ILE A 104 -3.67 -2.87 11.04
C ILE A 104 -2.76 -1.65 10.95
N GLN A 105 -3.29 -0.55 10.44
CA GLN A 105 -2.54 0.66 10.14
C GLN A 105 -3.27 1.91 10.61
N ASP A 106 -2.49 2.90 11.03
CA ASP A 106 -2.92 4.29 11.12
C ASP A 106 -2.29 5.07 9.97
N LYS A 107 -3.08 5.88 9.27
CA LYS A 107 -2.61 6.58 8.08
C LYS A 107 -3.31 7.91 7.82
N VAL A 108 -2.65 8.74 7.03
CA VAL A 108 -3.23 9.90 6.35
C VAL A 108 -3.05 9.73 4.83
N LEU A 109 -4.15 9.79 4.12
CA LEU A 109 -4.18 9.78 2.65
C LEU A 109 -4.08 11.21 2.14
N VAL A 110 -3.36 11.40 1.05
CA VAL A 110 -3.20 12.67 0.36
C VAL A 110 -3.62 12.49 -1.08
N PHE A 111 -4.58 13.30 -1.51
CA PHE A 111 -5.16 13.20 -2.84
C PHE A 111 -4.64 14.30 -3.76
N PHE A 112 -4.32 13.90 -4.98
CA PHE A 112 -3.99 14.81 -6.05
C PHE A 112 -4.93 14.60 -7.23
N LYS A 113 -5.23 15.67 -7.95
CA LYS A 113 -6.22 15.68 -9.04
C LYS A 113 -5.99 14.65 -10.16
N ASP A 114 -4.76 14.20 -10.34
CA ASP A 114 -4.37 13.22 -11.35
C ASP A 114 -4.44 11.76 -10.81
N CYS A 115 -5.19 11.56 -9.72
CA CYS A 115 -5.44 10.26 -9.12
C CYS A 115 -4.23 9.53 -8.53
N ALA A 116 -3.10 10.22 -8.36
CA ALA A 116 -1.98 9.69 -7.61
C ALA A 116 -2.23 9.88 -6.12
N THR A 117 -2.76 8.86 -5.47
CA THR A 117 -2.95 8.86 -4.01
C THR A 117 -1.66 8.44 -3.33
N TRP A 118 -1.22 9.24 -2.38
CA TRP A 118 -0.14 8.90 -1.46
C TRP A 118 -0.70 8.67 -0.07
N GLU A 119 -0.05 7.80 0.69
CA GLU A 119 -0.34 7.61 2.10
C GLU A 119 0.91 7.80 2.96
N PHE A 120 0.77 8.42 4.12
CA PHE A 120 1.72 8.35 5.23
C PHE A 120 1.11 7.45 6.28
N TYR A 121 1.78 6.34 6.63
CA TYR A 121 1.19 5.34 7.49
C TYR A 121 2.22 4.68 8.41
N THR A 122 1.71 4.14 9.51
CA THR A 122 2.46 3.23 10.38
C THR A 122 1.66 1.95 10.62
N VAL A 123 2.36 0.84 10.71
CA VAL A 123 1.76 -0.46 11.04
C VAL A 123 1.68 -0.61 12.54
N THR A 124 0.46 -0.79 13.06
CA THR A 124 0.21 -0.99 14.50
C THR A 124 0.07 -2.47 14.87
N ASP A 125 -0.35 -3.32 13.93
CA ASP A 125 -0.34 -4.78 14.05
C ASP A 125 -0.04 -5.40 12.69
N ASP A 126 1.09 -6.08 12.57
CA ASP A 126 1.55 -6.68 11.30
C ASP A 126 1.00 -8.10 11.05
N ASN A 127 0.27 -8.67 12.01
CA ASN A 127 -0.32 -10.00 11.85
C ASN A 127 -1.66 -10.14 12.61
N PRO A 128 -2.65 -9.31 12.30
CA PRO A 128 -3.93 -9.31 13.02
C PRO A 128 -4.63 -10.66 12.90
N ILE A 129 -5.14 -11.18 14.02
CA ILE A 129 -5.84 -12.47 14.07
C ILE A 129 -7.25 -12.29 13.51
N GLY A 130 -7.61 -13.09 12.52
CA GLY A 130 -8.98 -13.17 11.98
C GLY A 130 -9.34 -12.10 10.95
N THR A 131 -8.38 -11.29 10.51
CA THR A 131 -8.62 -10.34 9.44
C THR A 131 -8.43 -11.01 8.08
N SER A 132 -9.41 -10.84 7.23
CA SER A 132 -9.37 -11.24 5.83
C SER A 132 -9.24 -9.99 4.97
N THR A 133 -8.05 -9.66 4.64
CA THR A 133 -7.70 -8.41 3.96
C THR A 133 -8.21 -8.27 2.54
N LEU A 134 -8.67 -9.33 1.94
CA LEU A 134 -9.39 -9.26 0.67
C LEU A 134 -10.83 -8.71 0.82
N THR A 135 -11.27 -8.44 2.05
CA THR A 135 -12.58 -7.82 2.30
C THR A 135 -12.62 -6.36 1.82
N SER A 136 -11.48 -5.71 1.67
CA SER A 136 -11.40 -4.36 1.10
C SER A 136 -11.85 -4.28 -0.36
N LEU A 137 -11.84 -5.40 -1.10
CA LEU A 137 -12.43 -5.46 -2.44
C LEU A 137 -13.96 -5.40 -2.45
N LYS A 138 -14.62 -5.62 -1.29
CA LYS A 138 -16.09 -5.53 -1.16
C LYS A 138 -16.58 -4.20 -0.60
N LEU A 139 -15.69 -3.35 -0.11
CA LEU A 139 -16.01 -2.06 0.49
C LEU A 139 -15.91 -0.88 -0.49
N ALA A 140 -15.95 -1.14 -1.79
CA ALA A 140 -16.10 -0.10 -2.81
C ALA A 140 -17.41 0.72 -2.67
N GLU A 141 -18.29 0.34 -1.74
CA GLU A 141 -19.52 1.10 -1.43
C GLU A 141 -19.41 2.05 -0.24
N SER A 142 -18.28 2.07 0.46
CA SER A 142 -18.05 3.01 1.57
C SER A 142 -16.60 3.50 1.61
N GLY A 143 -16.22 4.32 0.68
CA GLY A 143 -15.17 5.35 0.74
C GLY A 143 -13.83 5.06 1.41
N GLY A 144 -13.30 3.82 1.43
CA GLY A 144 -12.10 3.52 2.20
C GLY A 144 -11.28 2.34 1.71
N ALA A 145 -11.11 2.14 0.41
CA ALA A 145 -10.34 1.02 -0.10
C ALA A 145 -8.87 1.40 -0.37
N CYS A 146 -7.97 0.97 0.51
CA CYS A 146 -6.53 1.16 0.34
C CYS A 146 -5.92 0.43 -0.86
N CYS A 147 -6.61 -0.59 -1.38
CA CYS A 147 -6.06 -1.49 -2.40
C CYS A 147 -7.02 -1.76 -3.56
N ALA A 148 -8.05 -0.95 -3.78
CA ALA A 148 -8.98 -1.15 -4.88
C ALA A 148 -8.36 -0.76 -6.22
N PRO A 149 -8.28 -1.66 -7.21
CA PRO A 149 -7.86 -1.29 -8.54
C PRO A 149 -8.91 -0.39 -9.20
N GLY A 150 -8.49 0.74 -9.75
CA GLY A 150 -9.31 1.56 -10.64
C GLY A 150 -10.13 2.67 -9.98
N GLN A 151 -9.81 3.09 -8.77
CA GLN A 151 -10.41 4.29 -8.18
C GLN A 151 -9.50 5.51 -8.37
N CYS A 152 -9.72 6.20 -9.40
CA CYS A 152 -9.42 7.61 -9.59
C CYS A 152 -10.71 8.40 -9.74
#